data_3f25378046ce8367f312c1edda2c0905
#
_entry.id   3f25378046ce8367f312c1edda2c0905
#
_cell.length_a   1.000
_cell.length_b   1.000
_cell.length_c   1.000
_cell.angle_alpha   90.00
_cell.angle_beta   90.00
_cell.angle_gamma   90.00
#
_symmetry.space_group_name_H-M   'P 1'
#
loop_
_entity.id
_entity.type
_entity.pdbx_description
1 polymer ?
#
loop_
_entity_poly.entity_id
_entity_poly.type
_entity_poly.pdbx_seq_one_letter_code
_entity_poly.pdbx_strand_id
1 'polypeptide(L)' 'MVDIDKAKPHYHKRSTELYYVLEGEGTVVLDGVLHAVRQGTLLHIPPCVVHGAQGRMRVLVMGVPDIAEDDIFF' A
#
# COMPACT_ATOMS: atom_id res chain seq x y z
N MET A 1 -8.76 -0.84 -7.80
CA MET A 1 -8.95 -2.00 -6.91
C MET A 1 -7.99 -3.10 -7.29
N VAL A 2 -7.30 -3.64 -6.32
CA VAL A 2 -6.24 -4.62 -6.54
C VAL A 2 -6.41 -5.78 -5.59
N ASP A 3 -6.13 -6.99 -6.09
CA ASP A 3 -6.04 -8.17 -5.24
C ASP A 3 -4.57 -8.34 -4.87
N ILE A 4 -4.28 -8.32 -3.58
CA ILE A 4 -2.92 -8.42 -3.07
C ILE A 4 -2.71 -9.78 -2.44
N ASP A 5 -1.71 -10.51 -2.93
CA ASP A 5 -1.15 -11.69 -2.30
C ASP A 5 0.21 -11.33 -1.72
N LYS A 6 1.05 -10.71 -2.53
CA LYS A 6 2.34 -10.20 -2.09
C LYS A 6 2.74 -9.00 -2.96
N ALA A 7 3.05 -7.89 -2.32
CA ALA A 7 3.57 -6.71 -2.99
C ALA A 7 5.00 -6.46 -2.52
N LYS A 8 5.92 -6.38 -3.49
CA LYS A 8 7.34 -6.12 -3.23
C LYS A 8 7.51 -4.73 -2.61
N PRO A 9 8.36 -4.56 -1.60
CA PRO A 9 8.62 -3.26 -1.00
C PRO A 9 9.09 -2.23 -2.04
N HIS A 10 8.48 -1.06 -2.00
CA HIS A 10 8.78 0.05 -2.91
C HIS A 10 8.31 1.35 -2.29
N TYR A 11 8.66 2.48 -2.91
CA TYR A 11 8.21 3.79 -2.45
C TYR A 11 7.99 4.73 -3.64
N HIS A 12 7.26 5.81 -3.36
CA HIS A 12 6.98 6.89 -4.31
C HIS A 12 7.51 8.19 -3.72
N LYS A 13 8.05 9.07 -4.55
CA LYS A 13 8.62 10.34 -4.08
C LYS A 13 7.62 11.48 -4.09
N ARG A 14 6.63 11.43 -4.99
CA ARG A 14 5.70 12.53 -5.22
C ARG A 14 4.29 12.25 -4.70
N SER A 15 3.88 10.99 -4.74
CA SER A 15 2.50 10.62 -4.43
C SER A 15 2.34 10.15 -3.00
N THR A 16 1.26 10.61 -2.37
CA THR A 16 0.70 9.97 -1.19
C THR A 16 -0.18 8.84 -1.67
N GLU A 17 -0.14 7.71 -1.00
CA GLU A 17 -0.95 6.55 -1.36
C GLU A 17 -1.90 6.23 -0.22
N LEU A 18 -3.14 5.89 -0.58
CA LEU A 18 -4.15 5.47 0.38
C LEU A 18 -4.59 4.05 0.03
N TYR A 19 -4.61 3.18 1.03
CA TYR A 19 -5.12 1.82 0.90
C TYR A 19 -6.37 1.68 1.75
N TYR A 20 -7.45 1.23 1.15
CA TYR A 20 -8.64 0.83 1.89
C TYR A 20 -8.91 -0.65 1.64
N VAL A 21 -8.87 -1.45 2.70
CA VAL A 21 -9.06 -2.90 2.58
C VAL A 21 -10.54 -3.21 2.46
N LEU A 22 -10.94 -3.69 1.28
CA LEU A 22 -12.33 -4.01 0.96
C LEU A 22 -12.72 -5.41 1.44
N GLU A 23 -11.79 -6.36 1.33
CA GLU A 23 -12.00 -7.76 1.73
C GLU A 23 -10.68 -8.37 2.17
N GLY A 24 -10.78 -9.34 3.08
CA GLY A 24 -9.63 -10.12 3.49
C GLY A 24 -8.81 -9.50 4.59
N GLU A 25 -7.60 -9.99 4.74
CA GLU A 25 -6.66 -9.55 5.77
C GLU A 25 -5.23 -9.81 5.34
N GLY A 26 -4.31 -9.14 5.99
CA GLY A 26 -2.90 -9.30 5.71
C GLY A 26 -2.03 -8.41 6.58
N THR A 27 -0.80 -8.22 6.14
CA THR A 27 0.17 -7.37 6.80
C THR A 27 0.72 -6.36 5.80
N VAL A 28 0.79 -5.10 6.20
CA VAL A 28 1.45 -4.05 5.42
C VAL A 28 2.66 -3.57 6.21
N VAL A 29 3.80 -3.49 5.53
CA VAL A 29 5.03 -2.99 6.12
C VAL A 29 5.22 -1.54 5.68
N LEU A 30 5.39 -0.64 6.64
CA LEU A 30 5.65 0.78 6.41
C LEU A 30 6.99 1.12 7.07
N ASP A 31 8.02 1.43 6.27
CA ASP A 31 9.37 1.71 6.74
C ASP A 31 9.88 0.69 7.77
N GLY A 32 9.67 -0.59 7.47
CA GLY A 32 10.11 -1.68 8.32
C GLY A 32 9.17 -2.03 9.48
N VAL A 33 8.10 -1.27 9.69
CA VAL A 33 7.13 -1.55 10.76
C VAL A 33 5.94 -2.32 10.20
N LEU A 34 5.64 -3.46 10.82
CA LEU A 34 4.54 -4.31 10.40
C LEU A 34 3.21 -3.86 11.00
N HIS A 35 2.19 -3.75 10.14
CA HIS A 35 0.84 -3.41 10.54
C HIS A 35 -0.11 -4.50 10.07
N ALA A 36 -0.82 -5.12 11.01
CA ALA A 36 -1.89 -6.05 10.66
C ALA A 36 -3.08 -5.25 10.12
N VAL A 37 -3.61 -5.66 8.98
CA VAL A 37 -4.73 -4.99 8.33
C VAL A 37 -5.83 -5.99 8.01
N ARG A 38 -7.05 -5.52 7.98
CA ARG A 38 -8.24 -6.33 7.69
C ARG A 38 -9.29 -5.48 7.01
N GLN A 39 -10.40 -6.09 6.63
CA GLN A 39 -11.53 -5.38 6.04
C GLN A 39 -11.87 -4.12 6.85
N GLY A 40 -11.97 -2.99 6.18
CA GLY A 40 -12.27 -1.70 6.78
C GLY A 40 -11.06 -0.90 7.23
N THR A 41 -9.85 -1.46 7.16
CA THR A 41 -8.63 -0.72 7.50
C THR A 41 -8.32 0.31 6.40
N LEU A 42 -8.04 1.54 6.81
CA LEU A 42 -7.56 2.59 5.94
C LEU A 42 -6.12 2.92 6.31
N LEU A 43 -5.23 2.86 5.33
CA LEU A 43 -3.81 3.20 5.50
C LEU A 43 -3.48 4.46 4.72
N HIS A 44 -2.73 5.33 5.35
CA HIS A 44 -2.16 6.53 4.74
C HIS A 44 -0.65 6.30 4.59
N ILE A 45 -0.16 6.32 3.37
CA ILE A 45 1.24 6.10 3.04
C ILE A 45 1.81 7.36 2.42
N PRO A 46 2.53 8.18 3.21
CA PRO A 46 3.14 9.41 2.70
C PRO A 46 4.21 9.14 1.64
N PRO A 47 4.60 10.16 0.85
CA PRO A 47 5.73 10.02 -0.05
C PRO A 47 6.99 9.57 0.69
N CYS A 48 7.84 8.82 0.01
CA CYS A 48 9.13 8.32 0.50
C CYS A 48 9.05 7.25 1.59
N VAL A 49 7.85 6.80 1.97
CA VAL A 49 7.70 5.68 2.90
C VAL A 49 7.78 4.37 2.11
N VAL A 50 8.79 3.56 2.42
CA VAL A 50 8.92 2.24 1.81
C VAL A 50 7.82 1.34 2.35
N HIS A 51 7.04 0.75 1.46
CA HIS A 51 5.92 -0.09 1.84
C HIS A 51 5.86 -1.36 1.02
N GLY A 52 5.35 -2.40 1.63
CA GLY A 52 5.09 -3.69 1.03
C GLY A 52 3.88 -4.32 1.68
N ALA A 53 3.36 -5.38 1.08
CA ALA A 53 2.16 -6.03 1.59
C ALA A 53 2.22 -7.53 1.36
N GLN A 54 1.54 -8.26 2.22
CA GLN A 54 1.45 -9.71 2.17
C GLN A 54 0.13 -10.16 2.78
N GLY A 55 -0.47 -11.18 2.21
CA GLY A 55 -1.71 -11.76 2.72
C GLY A 55 -2.66 -12.10 1.60
N ARG A 56 -3.96 -12.09 1.90
CA ARG A 56 -5.03 -12.26 0.92
C ARG A 56 -6.04 -11.16 1.14
N MET A 57 -5.99 -10.15 0.32
CA MET A 57 -6.89 -9.02 0.47
C MET A 57 -7.16 -8.30 -0.84
N ARG A 58 -8.32 -7.69 -0.91
CA ARG A 58 -8.71 -6.80 -2.00
C ARG A 58 -8.68 -5.40 -1.47
N VAL A 59 -7.94 -4.54 -2.15
CA VAL A 59 -7.62 -3.19 -1.68
C VAL A 59 -8.00 -2.16 -2.73
N LEU A 60 -8.66 -1.09 -2.30
CA LEU A 60 -8.82 0.11 -3.10
C LEU A 60 -7.58 0.96 -2.90
N VAL A 61 -6.84 1.21 -3.98
CA VAL A 61 -5.60 1.98 -3.96
C VAL A 61 -5.85 3.34 -4.61
N MET A 62 -5.48 4.40 -3.92
CA MET A 62 -5.61 5.77 -4.41
C MET A 62 -4.27 6.46 -4.32
N GLY A 63 -3.85 7.12 -5.40
CA GLY A 63 -2.65 7.96 -5.41
C GLY A 63 -3.03 9.44 -5.50
N VAL A 64 -2.38 10.28 -4.72
CA VAL A 64 -2.62 11.74 -4.72
C VAL A 64 -1.28 12.48 -4.71
N PRO A 65 -0.90 13.10 -5.83
CA PRO A 65 -1.47 12.97 -7.17
C PRO A 65 -1.38 11.54 -7.69
N ASP A 66 -1.97 11.26 -8.86
CA ASP A 66 -1.88 9.95 -9.49
C ASP A 66 -0.44 9.48 -9.58
N ILE A 67 -0.21 8.20 -9.29
CA ILE A 67 1.13 7.64 -9.29
C ILE A 67 1.63 7.51 -10.73
N ALA A 68 2.71 8.23 -11.05
CA ALA A 68 3.33 8.16 -12.37
C ALA A 68 4.22 6.92 -12.48
N GLU A 69 4.35 6.39 -13.70
CA GLU A 69 5.18 5.19 -13.93
C GLU A 69 6.64 5.40 -13.52
N ASP A 70 7.15 6.61 -13.62
CA ASP A 70 8.53 6.96 -13.25
C ASP A 70 8.68 7.31 -11.76
N ASP A 71 7.62 7.18 -10.97
CA ASP A 71 7.64 7.47 -9.53
C ASP A 71 7.48 6.19 -8.69
N ILE A 72 8.14 5.13 -9.11
CA ILE A 72 8.17 3.85 -8.41
C ILE A 72 9.62 3.46 -8.21
N PHE A 73 10.02 3.30 -6.97
CA PHE A 73 11.41 2.99 -6.59
C PHE A 73 11.46 1.77 -5.67
N PHE A 74 12.48 0.95 -5.86
CA PHE A 74 12.66 -0.28 -5.09
C PHE A 74 13.89 -0.22 -4.19
#